data_f56d17f3fc2c7b455cd9b3e1e31b2c08
#
_entry.id   f56d17f3fc2c7b455cd9b3e1e31b2c08
#
_cell.length_a   1.000
_cell.length_b   1.000
_cell.length_c   1.000
_cell.angle_alpha   90.00
_cell.angle_beta   90.00
_cell.angle_gamma   90.00
#
_symmetry.space_group_name_H-M   'P 1'
#
loop_
_entity.id
_entity.type
_entity.pdbx_description
1 polymer ?
#
loop_
_entity_poly.entity_id
_entity_poly.type
_entity_poly.pdbx_seq_one_letter_code
_entity_poly.pdbx_strand_id
1 'polypeptide(L)'
;MSWNNSLYTNIGTDMMSEVLSGATMTITKAVGGAGTTAAESLAALTDVKDQKQTLKILGIEDATDSTGNDAGKRIKIQITNEDVETGYILHQVGIYAKLADGDETLLIIMQDDRGVEIPSHTENSDFEIELYGIMAISNVANISVTVDPNAVASVAMVNKQIAQVNTKIDKAKEDLQKEAQETYLPLTGGELKGPLVMPGGGTALSIEDNAATHNMVYRGKALGTSVTSEQWAAIKAGTFKDLYLGDYWSIGGMDYIIAAFDYWYKCGDTACNTHHAVVIPRSQLYTYKFNPTNTTEGGYVGSDLYKNGLTQAKTTFNTAFGSAHILNHREYLVNAVTNGKPTGSDWYDSTVDLMNENMVYGGRQFSPMPDGTDPWNTCRNYTIDKSQLPLFRLAPWMSFVRDQWCWLRDVVSAAAFARCNGYGTADCGNASNAYGVWPAAGLTG
;
A
#
# COMPACT_ATOMS: atom_id res chain seq x y z
N MET A 1 -32.50 23.87 45.23
CA MET A 1 -32.84 22.99 46.36
C MET A 1 -31.57 22.83 47.18
N SER A 2 -31.64 23.07 48.45
CA SER A 2 -30.49 22.98 49.36
C SER A 2 -30.84 21.90 50.38
N TRP A 3 -30.42 20.70 50.14
CA TRP A 3 -30.45 19.61 51.13
C TRP A 3 -29.42 19.92 52.18
N ASN A 4 -29.84 20.68 53.22
CA ASN A 4 -28.93 21.32 54.15
C ASN A 4 -28.22 20.35 55.10
N ASN A 5 -28.77 19.13 55.25
CA ASN A 5 -28.22 18.09 56.10
C ASN A 5 -28.03 16.80 55.32
N SER A 6 -26.82 16.50 54.88
CA SER A 6 -26.45 15.23 54.29
C SER A 6 -25.32 14.62 55.10
N LEU A 7 -25.52 13.45 55.67
CA LEU A 7 -24.52 12.84 56.57
C LEU A 7 -24.64 11.30 56.54
N TYR A 8 -23.53 10.64 56.89
CA TYR A 8 -23.55 9.22 57.20
C TYR A 8 -24.28 8.96 58.51
N THR A 9 -25.07 7.90 58.56
CA THR A 9 -25.58 7.39 59.82
C THR A 9 -24.44 6.80 60.66
N ASN A 10 -24.69 6.55 61.95
CA ASN A 10 -23.69 5.86 62.79
C ASN A 10 -23.29 4.50 62.18
N ILE A 11 -24.29 3.69 61.78
CA ILE A 11 -24.06 2.41 61.10
C ILE A 11 -23.37 2.60 59.77
N GLY A 12 -23.73 3.66 59.00
CA GLY A 12 -23.09 4.01 57.73
C GLY A 12 -21.61 4.40 57.91
N THR A 13 -21.26 5.08 59.01
CA THR A 13 -19.88 5.41 59.32
C THR A 13 -19.06 4.16 59.63
N ASP A 14 -19.62 3.23 60.42
CA ASP A 14 -18.98 1.95 60.70
C ASP A 14 -18.76 1.14 59.41
N MET A 15 -19.78 1.03 58.56
CA MET A 15 -19.70 0.38 57.23
C MET A 15 -18.61 0.99 56.34
N MET A 16 -18.52 2.33 56.32
CA MET A 16 -17.47 3.02 55.56
C MET A 16 -16.06 2.73 56.09
N SER A 17 -15.91 2.56 57.41
CA SER A 17 -14.63 2.16 57.99
C SER A 17 -14.16 0.77 57.48
N GLU A 18 -15.12 -0.15 57.35
CA GLU A 18 -14.83 -1.49 56.79
C GLU A 18 -14.48 -1.42 55.30
N VAL A 19 -15.15 -0.57 54.52
CA VAL A 19 -14.85 -0.33 53.10
C VAL A 19 -13.44 0.22 52.93
N LEU A 20 -13.04 1.18 53.74
CA LEU A 20 -11.68 1.74 53.79
C LEU A 20 -10.64 0.67 54.16
N SER A 21 -11.04 -0.35 54.92
CA SER A 21 -10.20 -1.50 55.28
C SER A 21 -10.20 -2.61 54.20
N GLY A 22 -10.88 -2.41 53.08
CA GLY A 22 -10.86 -3.30 51.90
C GLY A 22 -12.14 -4.12 51.71
N ALA A 23 -13.19 -3.98 52.52
CA ALA A 23 -14.47 -4.65 52.29
C ALA A 23 -15.19 -4.10 51.07
N THR A 24 -15.94 -4.97 50.37
CA THR A 24 -16.76 -4.57 49.21
C THR A 24 -18.17 -4.16 49.69
N MET A 25 -18.64 -3.01 49.23
CA MET A 25 -19.96 -2.49 49.51
C MET A 25 -20.79 -2.35 48.23
N THR A 26 -22.06 -2.69 48.32
CA THR A 26 -23.05 -2.47 47.26
C THR A 26 -24.14 -1.54 47.74
N ILE A 27 -24.36 -0.42 47.06
CA ILE A 27 -25.51 0.45 47.29
C ILE A 27 -26.72 -0.23 46.63
N THR A 28 -27.76 -0.45 47.42
CA THR A 28 -28.87 -1.34 47.03
C THR A 28 -30.13 -0.58 46.64
N LYS A 29 -30.51 0.46 47.38
CA LYS A 29 -31.71 1.25 47.11
C LYS A 29 -31.61 2.66 47.68
N ALA A 30 -32.47 3.54 47.23
CA ALA A 30 -32.76 4.80 47.83
C ALA A 30 -34.26 4.86 48.20
N VAL A 31 -34.59 5.54 49.32
CA VAL A 31 -35.97 5.65 49.82
C VAL A 31 -36.27 7.09 50.15
N GLY A 32 -37.42 7.58 49.69
CA GLY A 32 -37.95 8.89 50.04
C GLY A 32 -38.98 8.83 51.19
N GLY A 33 -38.94 9.79 52.11
CA GLY A 33 -39.84 9.91 53.22
C GLY A 33 -40.34 11.32 53.48
N ALA A 34 -41.53 11.41 54.05
CA ALA A 34 -42.22 12.67 54.38
C ALA A 34 -41.98 13.12 55.81
N GLY A 35 -41.32 12.32 56.63
CA GLY A 35 -41.04 12.70 58.04
C GLY A 35 -39.75 13.53 58.15
N THR A 36 -39.61 14.24 59.28
CA THR A 36 -38.40 14.96 59.66
C THR A 36 -37.86 14.44 61.00
N THR A 37 -36.58 14.70 61.23
CA THR A 37 -35.87 14.34 62.45
C THR A 37 -34.97 15.50 62.83
N ALA A 38 -34.88 15.77 64.16
CA ALA A 38 -33.99 16.80 64.67
C ALA A 38 -32.55 16.57 64.25
N ALA A 39 -31.81 17.61 63.84
CA ALA A 39 -30.50 17.51 63.25
C ALA A 39 -29.52 16.66 64.07
N GLU A 40 -29.56 16.80 65.40
CA GLU A 40 -28.71 16.06 66.36
C GLU A 40 -29.04 14.54 66.40
N SER A 41 -30.21 14.13 65.91
CA SER A 41 -30.66 12.72 65.94
C SER A 41 -30.57 12.06 64.53
N LEU A 42 -30.24 12.79 63.48
CA LEU A 42 -30.19 12.26 62.11
C LEU A 42 -29.20 11.10 61.97
N ALA A 43 -28.02 11.23 62.57
CA ALA A 43 -26.99 10.19 62.51
C ALA A 43 -27.39 8.87 63.20
N ALA A 44 -28.32 8.93 64.12
CA ALA A 44 -28.79 7.76 64.85
C ALA A 44 -29.97 7.03 64.16
N LEU A 45 -30.41 7.53 62.99
CA LEU A 45 -31.47 6.89 62.22
C LEU A 45 -31.00 5.55 61.65
N THR A 46 -31.86 4.55 61.76
CA THR A 46 -31.71 3.24 61.14
C THR A 46 -32.59 3.10 59.92
N ASP A 47 -33.52 4.03 59.71
CA ASP A 47 -34.46 4.02 58.59
C ASP A 47 -34.98 5.46 58.33
N VAL A 48 -35.49 5.70 57.11
CA VAL A 48 -36.17 6.95 56.74
C VAL A 48 -37.49 7.06 57.46
N LYS A 49 -37.82 8.26 57.95
CA LYS A 49 -39.09 8.54 58.65
C LYS A 49 -40.22 8.75 57.66
N ASP A 50 -41.36 8.11 57.96
CA ASP A 50 -42.58 8.16 57.13
C ASP A 50 -42.26 7.86 55.65
N GLN A 51 -41.74 6.65 55.37
CA GLN A 51 -41.39 6.18 54.03
C GLN A 51 -42.59 6.29 53.09
N LYS A 52 -42.36 6.84 51.91
CA LYS A 52 -43.37 7.06 50.89
C LYS A 52 -43.11 6.23 49.62
N GLN A 53 -41.89 6.21 49.12
CA GLN A 53 -41.54 5.50 47.90
C GLN A 53 -40.09 5.06 47.86
N THR A 54 -39.81 4.03 47.10
CA THR A 54 -38.47 3.66 46.69
C THR A 54 -38.09 4.52 45.48
N LEU A 55 -36.91 5.16 45.56
CA LEU A 55 -36.38 6.03 44.54
C LEU A 55 -35.48 5.25 43.60
N LYS A 56 -35.46 5.64 42.34
CA LYS A 56 -34.65 4.97 41.30
C LYS A 56 -33.21 5.43 41.35
N ILE A 57 -32.26 4.51 41.47
CA ILE A 57 -30.83 4.82 41.38
C ILE A 57 -30.39 4.71 39.90
N LEU A 58 -29.87 5.82 39.37
CA LEU A 58 -29.38 5.87 37.98
C LEU A 58 -27.92 5.44 37.86
N GLY A 59 -27.13 5.56 38.89
CA GLY A 59 -25.72 5.19 38.87
C GLY A 59 -24.87 5.88 39.91
N ILE A 60 -23.59 5.57 39.87
CA ILE A 60 -22.55 6.23 40.68
C ILE A 60 -21.52 6.88 39.75
N GLU A 61 -21.12 8.09 40.04
CA GLU A 61 -20.18 8.86 39.25
C GLU A 61 -19.07 9.40 40.13
N ASP A 62 -17.90 9.70 39.53
CA ASP A 62 -16.86 10.44 40.25
C ASP A 62 -17.30 11.89 40.45
N ALA A 63 -17.15 12.36 41.66
CA ALA A 63 -17.39 13.76 42.03
C ALA A 63 -16.08 14.53 41.98
N THR A 64 -16.08 15.66 41.28
CA THR A 64 -14.93 16.59 41.28
C THR A 64 -15.25 17.86 42.04
N ASP A 65 -14.27 18.42 42.73
CA ASP A 65 -14.38 19.73 43.38
C ASP A 65 -14.38 20.87 42.34
N SER A 66 -14.51 22.09 42.80
CA SER A 66 -14.50 23.30 41.96
C SER A 66 -13.16 23.54 41.23
N THR A 67 -12.12 22.84 41.60
CA THR A 67 -10.78 22.90 41.02
C THR A 67 -10.50 21.74 40.06
N GLY A 68 -11.46 20.79 39.90
CA GLY A 68 -11.34 19.64 39.05
C GLY A 68 -10.65 18.42 39.66
N ASN A 69 -10.35 18.48 40.98
CA ASN A 69 -9.80 17.32 41.68
C ASN A 69 -10.90 16.35 42.12
N ASP A 70 -10.53 15.08 42.28
CA ASP A 70 -11.43 14.04 42.78
C ASP A 70 -11.90 14.40 44.21
N ALA A 71 -13.20 14.57 44.35
CA ALA A 71 -13.87 14.91 45.61
C ALA A 71 -14.69 13.75 46.18
N GLY A 72 -14.60 12.57 45.56
CA GLY A 72 -15.31 11.38 46.01
C GLY A 72 -16.26 10.79 44.99
N LYS A 73 -17.30 10.11 45.45
CA LYS A 73 -18.34 9.52 44.61
C LYS A 73 -19.67 10.22 44.84
N ARG A 74 -20.47 10.38 43.81
CA ARG A 74 -21.85 10.83 43.90
C ARG A 74 -22.80 9.79 43.32
N ILE A 75 -23.88 9.57 44.07
CA ILE A 75 -24.94 8.65 43.69
C ILE A 75 -26.02 9.49 43.01
N LYS A 76 -26.39 9.14 41.80
CA LYS A 76 -27.45 9.81 41.08
C LYS A 76 -28.75 9.11 41.33
N ILE A 77 -29.74 9.85 41.87
CA ILE A 77 -31.06 9.35 42.24
C ILE A 77 -32.12 10.12 41.43
N GLN A 78 -33.04 9.38 40.85
CA GLN A 78 -34.19 9.91 40.17
C GLN A 78 -35.42 9.75 41.07
N ILE A 79 -36.18 10.81 41.22
CA ILE A 79 -37.43 10.89 41.94
C ILE A 79 -38.54 11.16 40.96
N THR A 80 -39.45 10.21 40.77
CA THR A 80 -40.63 10.35 39.93
C THR A 80 -41.87 10.20 40.80
N ASN A 81 -43.03 10.58 40.29
CA ASN A 81 -44.32 10.32 40.96
C ASN A 81 -45.15 9.24 40.28
N GLU A 82 -44.47 8.35 39.52
CA GLU A 82 -45.11 7.30 38.72
C GLU A 82 -46.10 6.45 39.56
N ASP A 83 -45.72 6.10 40.80
CA ASP A 83 -46.50 5.26 41.73
C ASP A 83 -47.11 6.07 42.87
N VAL A 84 -47.17 7.40 42.76
CA VAL A 84 -47.66 8.29 43.84
C VAL A 84 -49.15 8.58 43.61
N GLU A 85 -50.02 7.91 44.38
CA GLU A 85 -51.45 8.14 44.30
C GLU A 85 -51.88 9.44 44.98
N THR A 86 -51.24 9.78 46.11
CA THR A 86 -51.49 10.99 46.87
C THR A 86 -50.20 11.80 47.05
N GLY A 87 -50.20 13.06 46.60
CA GLY A 87 -49.05 13.96 46.74
C GLY A 87 -48.57 14.10 48.17
N TYR A 88 -47.27 14.29 48.38
CA TYR A 88 -46.65 14.46 49.69
C TYR A 88 -45.45 15.40 49.61
N ILE A 89 -44.99 15.86 50.77
CA ILE A 89 -43.75 16.64 50.84
C ILE A 89 -42.62 15.71 51.21
N LEU A 90 -41.64 15.60 50.29
CA LEU A 90 -40.43 14.80 50.48
C LEU A 90 -39.46 15.59 51.37
N HIS A 91 -39.23 15.15 52.58
CA HIS A 91 -38.31 15.76 53.55
C HIS A 91 -37.01 14.97 53.70
N GLN A 92 -37.04 13.65 53.54
CA GLN A 92 -35.88 12.80 53.71
C GLN A 92 -35.63 11.92 52.51
N VAL A 93 -34.35 11.71 52.19
CA VAL A 93 -33.87 10.71 51.25
C VAL A 93 -32.80 9.87 51.93
N GLY A 94 -33.04 8.58 52.05
CA GLY A 94 -32.07 7.62 52.57
C GLY A 94 -31.45 6.80 51.50
N ILE A 95 -30.15 6.61 51.54
CA ILE A 95 -29.41 5.70 50.69
C ILE A 95 -28.98 4.50 51.48
N TYR A 96 -29.33 3.33 51.03
CA TYR A 96 -29.07 2.03 51.67
C TYR A 96 -27.96 1.29 50.99
N ALA A 97 -27.17 0.58 51.77
CA ALA A 97 -26.10 -0.27 51.26
C ALA A 97 -25.93 -1.51 52.13
N LYS A 98 -25.21 -2.48 51.57
CA LYS A 98 -24.79 -3.67 52.29
C LYS A 98 -23.34 -4.01 51.99
N LEU A 99 -22.63 -4.57 52.92
CA LEU A 99 -21.37 -5.27 52.72
C LEU A 99 -21.64 -6.63 52.07
N ALA A 100 -20.63 -7.26 51.49
CA ALA A 100 -20.81 -8.52 50.69
C ALA A 100 -21.66 -9.58 51.42
N ASP A 101 -21.43 -9.77 52.73
CA ASP A 101 -22.09 -10.78 53.56
C ASP A 101 -23.00 -10.16 54.68
N GLY A 102 -23.31 -8.84 54.58
CA GLY A 102 -24.04 -8.10 55.61
C GLY A 102 -25.50 -7.81 55.23
N ASP A 103 -26.24 -7.37 56.24
CA ASP A 103 -27.60 -6.88 56.08
C ASP A 103 -27.63 -5.49 55.44
N GLU A 104 -28.74 -5.19 54.76
CA GLU A 104 -28.99 -3.88 54.19
C GLU A 104 -29.25 -2.84 55.28
N THR A 105 -28.49 -1.75 55.31
CA THR A 105 -28.58 -0.71 56.32
C THR A 105 -28.60 0.68 55.71
N LEU A 106 -29.12 1.66 56.43
CA LEU A 106 -29.14 3.07 56.05
C LEU A 106 -27.72 3.64 56.13
N LEU A 107 -27.10 3.90 54.96
CA LEU A 107 -25.75 4.43 54.83
C LEU A 107 -25.71 5.94 54.98
N ILE A 108 -26.54 6.64 54.20
CA ILE A 108 -26.60 8.10 54.15
C ILE A 108 -28.05 8.55 54.35
N ILE A 109 -28.23 9.60 55.15
CA ILE A 109 -29.50 10.30 55.23
C ILE A 109 -29.33 11.75 54.81
N MET A 110 -30.21 12.20 53.92
CA MET A 110 -30.31 13.60 53.49
C MET A 110 -31.66 14.14 53.93
N GLN A 111 -31.67 15.32 54.51
CA GLN A 111 -32.91 15.99 54.97
C GLN A 111 -32.95 17.43 54.48
N ASP A 112 -34.11 17.85 53.98
CA ASP A 112 -34.46 19.25 53.74
C ASP A 112 -35.70 19.61 54.59
N ASP A 113 -35.54 20.56 55.50
CA ASP A 113 -36.61 20.98 56.39
C ASP A 113 -37.76 21.68 55.68
N ARG A 114 -37.50 22.25 54.49
CA ARG A 114 -38.55 22.84 53.63
C ARG A 114 -39.28 21.77 52.83
N GLY A 115 -38.57 20.70 52.53
CA GLY A 115 -39.06 19.61 51.71
C GLY A 115 -39.26 19.99 50.24
N VAL A 116 -39.61 18.98 49.46
CA VAL A 116 -39.94 19.11 48.04
C VAL A 116 -41.33 18.51 47.86
N GLU A 117 -42.24 19.26 47.25
CA GLU A 117 -43.58 18.78 46.94
C GLU A 117 -43.51 17.73 45.79
N ILE A 118 -43.99 16.52 46.05
CA ILE A 118 -44.15 15.49 45.10
C ILE A 118 -45.64 15.37 44.79
N PRO A 119 -46.10 15.85 43.63
CA PRO A 119 -47.54 15.78 43.27
C PRO A 119 -47.98 14.32 43.02
N SER A 120 -49.26 14.08 43.12
CA SER A 120 -49.81 12.78 42.68
C SER A 120 -49.62 12.61 41.18
N HIS A 121 -49.52 11.36 40.68
CA HIS A 121 -49.40 11.09 39.27
C HIS A 121 -50.58 11.64 38.45
N THR A 122 -51.78 11.68 39.03
CA THR A 122 -52.97 12.24 38.39
C THR A 122 -52.95 13.77 38.26
N GLU A 123 -52.22 14.46 39.12
CA GLU A 123 -52.07 15.94 39.04
C GLU A 123 -50.99 16.37 38.08
N ASN A 124 -49.92 15.62 37.96
CA ASN A 124 -48.79 15.88 37.05
C ASN A 124 -48.09 14.58 36.66
N SER A 125 -48.41 14.00 35.50
CA SER A 125 -47.87 12.74 35.04
C SER A 125 -46.39 12.74 34.71
N ASP A 126 -45.76 13.90 34.50
CA ASP A 126 -44.41 14.03 34.00
C ASP A 126 -43.43 14.62 35.05
N PHE A 127 -43.77 14.45 36.35
CA PHE A 127 -42.92 14.96 37.40
C PHE A 127 -41.66 14.13 37.59
N GLU A 128 -40.51 14.76 37.44
CA GLU A 128 -39.20 14.14 37.61
C GLU A 128 -38.19 15.11 38.22
N ILE A 129 -37.44 14.65 39.22
CA ILE A 129 -36.31 15.38 39.84
C ILE A 129 -35.10 14.45 39.89
N GLU A 130 -33.93 14.96 39.57
CA GLU A 130 -32.64 14.32 39.85
C GLU A 130 -31.98 14.91 41.09
N LEU A 131 -31.60 14.03 42.01
CA LEU A 131 -30.89 14.34 43.24
C LEU A 131 -29.54 13.61 43.26
N TYR A 132 -28.55 14.24 43.84
CA TYR A 132 -27.21 13.67 44.02
C TYR A 132 -26.87 13.51 45.51
N GLY A 133 -26.65 12.26 45.93
CA GLY A 133 -26.03 11.95 47.21
C GLY A 133 -24.50 11.93 47.06
N ILE A 134 -23.79 12.77 47.81
CA ILE A 134 -22.33 12.84 47.73
C ILE A 134 -21.71 11.98 48.82
N MET A 135 -20.83 11.08 48.43
CA MET A 135 -19.95 10.35 49.35
C MET A 135 -18.52 10.92 49.21
N ALA A 136 -18.06 11.57 50.24
CA ALA A 136 -16.71 12.13 50.29
C ALA A 136 -15.66 11.03 50.53
N ILE A 137 -15.39 10.23 49.50
CA ILE A 137 -14.36 9.20 49.56
C ILE A 137 -13.64 9.19 48.24
N SER A 138 -12.40 9.61 48.25
CA SER A 138 -11.49 9.50 47.12
C SER A 138 -10.87 8.10 47.11
N ASN A 139 -10.78 7.48 45.90
CA ASN A 139 -9.95 6.30 45.62
C ASN A 139 -10.38 4.95 46.20
N VAL A 140 -11.68 4.68 46.35
CA VAL A 140 -12.19 3.36 46.76
C VAL A 140 -12.76 2.61 45.56
N ALA A 141 -12.06 1.56 45.14
CA ALA A 141 -12.47 0.71 43.98
C ALA A 141 -13.60 -0.29 44.30
N ASN A 142 -13.96 -0.48 45.57
CA ASN A 142 -14.80 -1.59 46.02
C ASN A 142 -16.24 -1.17 46.31
N ILE A 143 -16.71 -0.09 45.70
CA ILE A 143 -18.12 0.35 45.83
C ILE A 143 -18.82 0.08 44.48
N SER A 144 -19.87 -0.71 44.52
CA SER A 144 -20.79 -0.94 43.42
C SER A 144 -22.17 -0.36 43.72
N VAL A 145 -23.01 -0.28 42.70
CA VAL A 145 -24.39 0.18 42.82
C VAL A 145 -25.32 -0.74 42.06
N THR A 146 -26.47 -1.03 42.62
CA THR A 146 -27.57 -1.70 41.90
C THR A 146 -28.35 -0.59 41.19
N VAL A 147 -28.30 -0.56 39.88
CA VAL A 147 -29.06 0.38 39.05
C VAL A 147 -30.45 -0.20 38.79
N ASP A 148 -31.50 0.60 38.96
CA ASP A 148 -32.85 0.22 38.65
C ASP A 148 -33.00 0.13 37.12
N PRO A 149 -33.32 -1.09 36.56
CA PRO A 149 -33.49 -1.27 35.12
C PRO A 149 -34.68 -0.49 34.53
N ASN A 150 -35.63 -0.06 35.36
CA ASN A 150 -36.80 0.73 34.96
C ASN A 150 -36.59 2.24 35.10
N ALA A 151 -35.38 2.68 35.50
CA ALA A 151 -35.11 4.10 35.60
C ALA A 151 -35.10 4.73 34.18
N VAL A 152 -35.76 5.86 34.04
CA VAL A 152 -35.77 6.62 32.77
C VAL A 152 -34.39 7.26 32.57
N ALA A 153 -33.72 6.86 31.50
CA ALA A 153 -32.42 7.41 31.17
C ALA A 153 -32.57 8.88 30.75
N SER A 154 -31.90 9.79 31.45
CA SER A 154 -31.92 11.21 31.06
C SER A 154 -31.30 11.40 29.68
N VAL A 155 -31.79 12.38 28.91
CA VAL A 155 -31.24 12.75 27.59
C VAL A 155 -29.72 12.97 27.65
N ALA A 156 -29.23 13.57 28.74
CA ALA A 156 -27.79 13.79 28.94
C ALA A 156 -27.02 12.47 29.07
N MET A 157 -27.56 11.46 29.75
CA MET A 157 -26.95 10.16 29.93
C MET A 157 -26.90 9.39 28.57
N VAL A 158 -28.02 9.42 27.83
CA VAL A 158 -28.11 8.79 26.50
C VAL A 158 -27.11 9.45 25.54
N ASN A 159 -27.04 10.78 25.52
CA ASN A 159 -26.10 11.50 24.65
C ASN A 159 -24.63 11.19 25.01
N LYS A 160 -24.30 11.06 26.30
CA LYS A 160 -22.95 10.67 26.74
C LYS A 160 -22.59 9.26 26.26
N GLN A 161 -23.52 8.32 26.37
CA GLN A 161 -23.28 6.96 25.87
C GLN A 161 -23.16 6.90 24.34
N ILE A 162 -24.00 7.64 23.62
CA ILE A 162 -23.90 7.76 22.16
C ILE A 162 -22.52 8.31 21.76
N ALA A 163 -22.04 9.35 22.44
CA ALA A 163 -20.70 9.90 22.17
C ALA A 163 -19.59 8.87 22.40
N GLN A 164 -19.67 8.08 23.48
CA GLN A 164 -18.70 7.01 23.75
C GLN A 164 -18.75 5.89 22.71
N VAL A 165 -19.93 5.51 22.24
CA VAL A 165 -20.09 4.51 21.18
C VAL A 165 -19.52 5.03 19.87
N ASN A 166 -19.80 6.28 19.51
CA ASN A 166 -19.25 6.89 18.29
C ASN A 166 -17.72 6.93 18.30
N THR A 167 -17.11 7.29 19.45
CA THR A 167 -15.65 7.26 19.60
C THR A 167 -15.06 5.86 19.38
N LYS A 168 -15.74 4.81 19.89
CA LYS A 168 -15.31 3.42 19.67
C LYS A 168 -15.49 2.99 18.21
N ILE A 169 -16.54 3.44 17.54
CA ILE A 169 -16.79 3.18 16.12
C ILE A 169 -15.71 3.85 15.26
N ASP A 170 -15.40 5.11 15.56
CA ASP A 170 -14.37 5.85 14.81
C ASP A 170 -13.00 5.19 14.95
N LYS A 171 -12.64 4.78 16.17
CA LYS A 171 -11.40 4.03 16.38
C LYS A 171 -11.39 2.69 15.66
N ALA A 172 -12.48 1.93 15.68
CA ALA A 172 -12.57 0.67 14.94
C ALA A 172 -12.47 0.87 13.42
N LYS A 173 -13.01 1.97 12.89
CA LYS A 173 -12.84 2.34 11.47
C LYS A 173 -11.40 2.65 11.12
N GLU A 174 -10.70 3.43 11.97
CA GLU A 174 -9.28 3.74 11.77
C GLU A 174 -8.43 2.46 11.79
N ASP A 175 -8.66 1.58 12.76
CA ASP A 175 -7.95 0.30 12.89
C ASP A 175 -8.19 -0.59 11.66
N LEU A 176 -9.42 -0.70 11.16
CA LEU A 176 -9.76 -1.45 9.94
C LEU A 176 -9.16 -0.83 8.68
N GLN A 177 -9.14 0.49 8.57
CA GLN A 177 -8.50 1.18 7.44
C GLN A 177 -6.99 0.92 7.42
N LYS A 178 -6.36 0.96 8.59
CA LYS A 178 -4.94 0.67 8.73
C LYS A 178 -4.63 -0.78 8.37
N GLU A 179 -5.39 -1.73 8.89
CA GLU A 179 -5.26 -3.15 8.56
C GLU A 179 -5.47 -3.41 7.06
N ALA A 180 -6.47 -2.76 6.45
CA ALA A 180 -6.73 -2.88 5.02
C ALA A 180 -5.56 -2.32 4.18
N GLN A 181 -4.95 -1.20 4.59
CA GLN A 181 -3.79 -0.63 3.91
C GLN A 181 -2.53 -1.48 4.05
N GLU A 182 -2.36 -2.17 5.19
CA GLU A 182 -1.20 -3.02 5.45
C GLU A 182 -1.35 -4.44 4.87
N THR A 183 -2.59 -4.93 4.72
CA THR A 183 -2.86 -6.34 4.40
C THR A 183 -3.36 -6.55 2.97
N TYR A 184 -4.07 -5.57 2.39
CA TYR A 184 -4.72 -5.71 1.08
C TYR A 184 -4.18 -4.73 0.05
N LEU A 185 -4.01 -5.22 -1.18
CA LEU A 185 -3.70 -4.34 -2.32
C LEU A 185 -4.97 -3.55 -2.71
N PRO A 186 -4.91 -2.20 -2.83
CA PRO A 186 -6.07 -1.41 -3.23
C PRO A 186 -6.62 -1.84 -4.60
N LEU A 187 -7.95 -1.87 -4.76
CA LEU A 187 -8.61 -2.20 -6.04
C LEU A 187 -8.24 -1.23 -7.18
N THR A 188 -7.79 -0.03 -6.85
CA THR A 188 -7.31 0.98 -7.81
C THR A 188 -5.86 0.75 -8.25
N GLY A 189 -5.22 -0.32 -7.78
CA GLY A 189 -3.80 -0.59 -7.94
C GLY A 189 -2.97 -0.03 -6.79
N GLY A 190 -1.81 -0.59 -6.59
CA GLY A 190 -0.87 -0.20 -5.54
C GLY A 190 0.49 -0.84 -5.77
N GLU A 191 1.48 -0.38 -5.02
CA GLU A 191 2.83 -0.91 -5.05
C GLU A 191 2.95 -2.08 -4.06
N LEU A 192 3.37 -3.26 -4.54
CA LEU A 192 3.76 -4.37 -3.68
C LEU A 192 5.12 -4.07 -3.06
N LYS A 193 5.17 -3.86 -1.75
CA LYS A 193 6.43 -3.59 -1.02
C LYS A 193 7.24 -4.85 -0.70
N GLY A 194 6.81 -6.01 -1.19
CA GLY A 194 7.46 -7.30 -0.95
C GLY A 194 7.11 -8.33 -2.02
N PRO A 195 7.70 -9.51 -1.95
CA PRO A 195 7.44 -10.58 -2.91
C PRO A 195 5.99 -11.08 -2.80
N LEU A 196 5.35 -11.34 -3.95
CA LEU A 196 4.06 -12.00 -3.99
C LEU A 196 4.22 -13.48 -3.62
N VAL A 197 3.78 -13.85 -2.43
CA VAL A 197 3.88 -15.24 -1.93
C VAL A 197 2.62 -16.01 -2.33
N MET A 198 2.81 -17.14 -2.99
CA MET A 198 1.72 -18.05 -3.37
C MET A 198 1.26 -18.91 -2.20
N PRO A 199 -0.01 -19.40 -2.20
CA PRO A 199 -0.44 -20.40 -1.24
C PRO A 199 0.52 -21.59 -1.24
N GLY A 200 1.07 -21.95 -0.08
CA GLY A 200 2.10 -22.97 0.06
C GLY A 200 3.53 -22.43 0.19
N GLY A 201 3.72 -21.12 0.27
CA GLY A 201 5.01 -20.47 0.58
C GLY A 201 5.95 -20.25 -0.59
N GLY A 202 5.54 -20.56 -1.82
CA GLY A 202 6.32 -20.23 -3.02
C GLY A 202 6.21 -18.75 -3.40
N THR A 203 7.32 -18.11 -3.78
CA THR A 203 7.32 -16.75 -4.32
C THR A 203 6.90 -16.77 -5.79
N ALA A 204 5.79 -16.13 -6.13
CA ALA A 204 5.29 -16.09 -7.51
C ALA A 204 6.10 -15.16 -8.41
N LEU A 205 6.55 -14.04 -7.87
CA LEU A 205 7.36 -13.05 -8.56
C LEU A 205 8.22 -12.30 -7.53
N SER A 206 9.54 -12.38 -7.69
CA SER A 206 10.49 -11.48 -7.04
C SER A 206 11.01 -10.53 -8.11
N ILE A 207 10.66 -9.27 -8.04
CA ILE A 207 11.23 -8.23 -8.90
C ILE A 207 12.46 -7.70 -8.17
N GLU A 208 13.59 -8.36 -8.40
CA GLU A 208 14.89 -7.85 -7.97
C GLU A 208 15.43 -6.88 -9.02
N ASP A 209 16.09 -5.84 -8.59
CA ASP A 209 16.72 -4.88 -9.48
C ASP A 209 17.97 -5.50 -10.13
N ASN A 210 17.76 -6.29 -11.19
CA ASN A 210 18.80 -6.91 -12.00
C ASN A 210 18.33 -7.18 -13.44
N ALA A 211 19.27 -7.44 -14.37
CA ALA A 211 18.97 -7.67 -15.76
C ALA A 211 18.00 -8.86 -15.99
N ALA A 212 18.12 -9.95 -15.24
CA ALA A 212 17.28 -11.13 -15.42
C ALA A 212 15.81 -10.80 -15.19
N THR A 213 15.50 -10.11 -14.11
CA THR A 213 14.12 -9.74 -13.74
C THR A 213 13.57 -8.66 -14.69
N HIS A 214 14.37 -7.63 -14.99
CA HIS A 214 13.94 -6.55 -15.87
C HIS A 214 13.70 -7.01 -17.31
N ASN A 215 14.39 -8.06 -17.77
CA ASN A 215 14.13 -8.74 -19.04
C ASN A 215 12.87 -9.61 -19.08
N MET A 216 12.13 -9.72 -17.97
CA MET A 216 10.88 -10.49 -17.88
C MET A 216 9.64 -9.61 -17.86
N VAL A 217 9.77 -8.30 -17.80
CA VAL A 217 8.66 -7.36 -17.63
C VAL A 217 8.61 -6.37 -18.79
N TYR A 218 7.51 -6.38 -19.56
CA TYR A 218 7.20 -5.35 -20.54
C TYR A 218 6.31 -4.27 -19.92
N ARG A 219 6.74 -2.99 -19.99
CA ARG A 219 5.99 -1.85 -19.44
C ARG A 219 5.57 -0.83 -20.51
N GLY A 220 6.48 -0.39 -21.36
CA GLY A 220 6.18 0.55 -22.45
C GLY A 220 5.94 1.99 -22.00
N LYS A 221 6.58 2.44 -20.92
CA LYS A 221 6.45 3.78 -20.34
C LYS A 221 7.35 4.78 -21.07
N ALA A 222 6.83 6.01 -21.34
CA ALA A 222 7.66 7.14 -21.75
C ALA A 222 8.55 7.61 -20.59
N LEU A 223 9.87 7.61 -20.82
CA LEU A 223 10.88 7.99 -19.82
C LEU A 223 11.29 9.47 -19.91
N GLY A 224 10.84 10.19 -20.94
CA GLY A 224 11.15 11.59 -21.16
C GLY A 224 11.96 11.82 -22.45
N THR A 225 12.55 13.00 -22.53
CA THR A 225 13.30 13.47 -23.72
C THR A 225 14.82 13.40 -23.54
N SER A 226 15.29 12.86 -22.43
CA SER A 226 16.69 12.60 -22.12
C SER A 226 16.82 11.52 -21.06
N VAL A 227 17.94 10.84 -20.98
CA VAL A 227 18.26 9.91 -19.91
C VAL A 227 18.69 10.71 -18.68
N THR A 228 18.09 10.44 -17.52
CA THR A 228 18.46 11.15 -16.28
C THR A 228 19.72 10.59 -15.63
N SER A 229 20.30 11.34 -14.70
CA SER A 229 21.48 10.90 -13.92
C SER A 229 21.21 9.64 -13.11
N GLU A 230 20.00 9.51 -12.56
CA GLU A 230 19.56 8.33 -11.80
C GLU A 230 19.45 7.11 -12.72
N GLN A 231 18.91 7.27 -13.94
CA GLN A 231 18.82 6.20 -14.93
C GLN A 231 20.21 5.74 -15.39
N TRP A 232 21.14 6.69 -15.67
CA TRP A 232 22.53 6.35 -15.98
C TRP A 232 23.20 5.59 -14.82
N ALA A 233 23.00 6.03 -13.58
CA ALA A 233 23.52 5.35 -12.40
C ALA A 233 22.93 3.93 -12.25
N ALA A 234 21.63 3.74 -12.51
CA ALA A 234 20.97 2.43 -12.47
C ALA A 234 21.50 1.48 -13.55
N ILE A 235 21.73 1.97 -14.77
CA ILE A 235 22.34 1.18 -15.85
C ILE A 235 23.77 0.79 -15.46
N LYS A 236 24.58 1.74 -15.00
CA LYS A 236 25.97 1.50 -14.58
C LYS A 236 26.08 0.46 -13.48
N ALA A 237 25.18 0.50 -12.51
CA ALA A 237 25.15 -0.42 -11.37
C ALA A 237 24.62 -1.81 -11.74
N GLY A 238 23.99 -2.00 -12.93
CA GLY A 238 23.33 -3.23 -13.31
C GLY A 238 22.03 -3.52 -12.54
N THR A 239 21.51 -2.52 -11.83
CA THR A 239 20.24 -2.62 -11.11
C THR A 239 19.05 -2.34 -12.00
N PHE A 240 19.21 -1.49 -13.01
CA PHE A 240 18.19 -1.06 -13.97
C PHE A 240 16.90 -0.53 -13.30
N LYS A 241 17.03 -0.02 -12.09
CA LYS A 241 15.90 0.42 -11.27
C LYS A 241 15.01 1.40 -12.05
N ASP A 242 13.70 1.12 -12.05
CA ASP A 242 12.64 1.82 -12.79
C ASP A 242 12.86 1.92 -14.32
N LEU A 243 13.57 0.94 -14.89
CA LEU A 243 13.70 0.74 -16.32
C LEU A 243 13.21 -0.66 -16.70
N TYR A 244 12.32 -0.79 -17.70
CA TYR A 244 11.73 -2.05 -18.11
C TYR A 244 11.70 -2.17 -19.63
N LEU A 245 11.48 -3.37 -20.15
CA LEU A 245 11.35 -3.59 -21.59
C LEU A 245 10.18 -2.76 -22.15
N GLY A 246 10.41 -2.22 -23.35
CA GLY A 246 9.42 -1.39 -24.03
C GLY A 246 9.37 0.07 -23.55
N ASP A 247 9.97 0.41 -22.42
CA ASP A 247 10.15 1.80 -22.03
C ASP A 247 11.00 2.53 -23.08
N TYR A 248 10.76 3.82 -23.22
CA TYR A 248 11.43 4.56 -24.29
C TYR A 248 11.73 6.01 -23.93
N TRP A 249 12.79 6.52 -24.53
CA TRP A 249 13.11 7.96 -24.54
C TRP A 249 12.77 8.54 -25.91
N SER A 250 12.09 9.70 -25.93
CA SER A 250 11.77 10.45 -27.16
C SER A 250 12.81 11.55 -27.36
N ILE A 251 13.88 11.28 -28.13
CA ILE A 251 15.00 12.19 -28.31
C ILE A 251 15.12 12.54 -29.81
N GLY A 252 15.17 13.85 -30.09
CA GLY A 252 15.32 14.32 -31.47
C GLY A 252 14.21 13.88 -32.43
N GLY A 253 12.99 13.64 -31.90
CA GLY A 253 11.82 13.19 -32.66
C GLY A 253 11.77 11.68 -32.93
N MET A 254 12.68 10.90 -32.34
CA MET A 254 12.72 9.44 -32.40
C MET A 254 12.53 8.84 -31.03
N ASP A 255 11.69 7.81 -30.93
CA ASP A 255 11.56 6.97 -29.73
C ASP A 255 12.61 5.86 -29.76
N TYR A 256 13.47 5.84 -28.75
CA TYR A 256 14.45 4.78 -28.53
C TYR A 256 13.94 3.83 -27.45
N ILE A 257 13.60 2.60 -27.84
CA ILE A 257 12.91 1.62 -27.00
C ILE A 257 13.92 0.67 -26.38
N ILE A 258 13.79 0.42 -25.07
CA ILE A 258 14.60 -0.57 -24.36
C ILE A 258 14.20 -1.96 -24.82
N ALA A 259 15.15 -2.67 -25.43
CA ALA A 259 14.94 -3.99 -26.02
C ALA A 259 15.51 -5.14 -25.19
N ALA A 260 16.51 -4.86 -24.37
CA ALA A 260 17.16 -5.83 -23.47
C ALA A 260 18.00 -5.13 -22.41
N PHE A 261 18.29 -5.85 -21.33
CA PHE A 261 19.32 -5.50 -20.36
C PHE A 261 20.42 -6.55 -20.38
N ASP A 262 21.69 -6.11 -20.34
CA ASP A 262 22.88 -6.96 -20.29
C ASP A 262 22.97 -8.02 -21.42
N TYR A 263 22.46 -7.69 -22.61
CA TYR A 263 22.39 -8.64 -23.73
C TYR A 263 23.77 -9.16 -24.17
N TRP A 264 24.79 -8.30 -24.15
CA TRP A 264 26.18 -8.67 -24.47
C TRP A 264 27.04 -8.94 -23.24
N TYR A 265 26.48 -8.89 -22.03
CA TYR A 265 27.24 -9.11 -20.79
C TYR A 265 27.84 -10.51 -20.77
N LYS A 266 29.14 -10.58 -20.48
CA LYS A 266 29.95 -11.81 -20.50
C LYS A 266 30.06 -12.50 -21.88
N CYS A 267 29.78 -11.78 -22.98
CA CYS A 267 29.91 -12.27 -24.34
C CYS A 267 31.14 -11.67 -25.03
N GLY A 268 31.58 -12.31 -26.13
CA GLY A 268 32.72 -11.89 -26.95
C GLY A 268 33.98 -12.73 -26.73
N ASP A 269 34.97 -12.58 -27.63
CA ASP A 269 36.33 -13.09 -27.46
C ASP A 269 37.01 -12.36 -26.25
N THR A 270 36.70 -11.10 -26.10
CA THR A 270 36.96 -10.33 -24.90
C THR A 270 35.63 -10.05 -24.23
N ALA A 271 35.41 -10.70 -23.07
CA ALA A 271 34.13 -10.63 -22.39
C ALA A 271 33.72 -9.21 -22.02
N CYS A 272 32.54 -8.79 -22.42
CA CYS A 272 31.93 -7.55 -22.00
C CYS A 272 31.56 -7.62 -20.51
N ASN A 273 32.19 -6.81 -19.66
CA ASN A 273 31.91 -6.77 -18.21
C ASN A 273 31.15 -5.51 -17.80
N THR A 274 30.65 -4.75 -18.76
CA THR A 274 29.93 -3.48 -18.54
C THR A 274 28.43 -3.72 -18.59
N HIS A 275 27.73 -3.32 -17.54
CA HIS A 275 26.27 -3.34 -17.54
C HIS A 275 25.70 -2.35 -18.55
N HIS A 276 24.61 -2.72 -19.24
CA HIS A 276 24.06 -1.91 -20.33
C HIS A 276 22.58 -2.20 -20.60
N ALA A 277 21.89 -1.19 -21.09
CA ALA A 277 20.55 -1.32 -21.67
C ALA A 277 20.68 -1.29 -23.20
N VAL A 278 20.11 -2.27 -23.90
CA VAL A 278 20.05 -2.26 -25.38
C VAL A 278 18.84 -1.47 -25.81
N VAL A 279 19.03 -0.53 -26.72
CA VAL A 279 17.96 0.26 -27.31
C VAL A 279 17.91 0.11 -28.82
N ILE A 280 16.68 0.16 -29.35
CA ILE A 280 16.39 0.21 -30.78
C ILE A 280 15.51 1.43 -31.08
N PRO A 281 15.63 2.08 -32.23
CA PRO A 281 14.69 3.12 -32.64
C PRO A 281 13.33 2.46 -32.97
N ARG A 282 12.21 3.16 -32.71
CA ARG A 282 10.85 2.68 -33.01
C ARG A 282 10.63 2.41 -34.49
N SER A 283 11.32 3.09 -35.37
CA SER A 283 11.27 2.97 -36.82
C SER A 283 12.67 3.05 -37.42
N GLN A 284 12.79 2.72 -38.69
CA GLN A 284 14.06 2.93 -39.40
C GLN A 284 14.53 4.38 -39.30
N LEU A 285 15.84 4.56 -39.19
CA LEU A 285 16.44 5.89 -39.15
C LEU A 285 16.44 6.56 -40.52
N TYR A 286 16.79 5.80 -41.53
CA TYR A 286 16.86 6.16 -42.96
C TYR A 286 16.90 4.90 -43.81
N THR A 287 16.89 5.04 -45.14
CA THR A 287 17.10 3.93 -46.08
C THR A 287 18.49 3.95 -46.65
N TYR A 288 19.07 2.76 -46.86
CA TYR A 288 20.40 2.63 -47.46
C TYR A 288 20.49 1.31 -48.24
N LYS A 289 21.33 1.25 -49.25
CA LYS A 289 21.68 0.02 -49.98
C LYS A 289 22.70 -0.78 -49.19
N PHE A 290 22.62 -2.09 -49.18
CA PHE A 290 23.66 -2.90 -48.56
C PHE A 290 24.98 -2.79 -49.35
N ASN A 291 24.88 -2.89 -50.68
CA ASN A 291 25.97 -2.71 -51.63
C ASN A 291 25.47 -2.00 -52.90
N PRO A 292 26.35 -1.35 -53.69
CA PRO A 292 25.97 -0.73 -54.95
C PRO A 292 25.39 -1.73 -55.97
N THR A 293 25.84 -2.98 -55.91
CA THR A 293 25.43 -4.10 -56.79
C THR A 293 24.90 -5.25 -55.96
N ASN A 294 24.24 -6.25 -56.64
CA ASN A 294 23.75 -7.46 -56.01
C ASN A 294 24.88 -8.43 -55.68
N THR A 295 25.66 -8.11 -54.66
CA THR A 295 26.75 -8.98 -54.18
C THR A 295 26.79 -8.96 -52.65
N THR A 296 27.17 -10.08 -52.08
CA THR A 296 27.45 -10.22 -50.63
C THR A 296 28.94 -10.53 -50.39
N GLU A 297 29.77 -10.40 -51.44
CA GLU A 297 31.21 -10.53 -51.32
C GLU A 297 31.77 -9.60 -50.23
N GLY A 298 32.70 -10.14 -49.43
CA GLY A 298 33.20 -9.42 -48.26
C GLY A 298 32.28 -9.45 -47.02
N GLY A 299 31.10 -10.10 -47.13
CA GLY A 299 30.17 -10.29 -46.04
C GLY A 299 29.57 -8.97 -45.51
N TYR A 300 29.16 -8.98 -44.25
CA TYR A 300 28.62 -7.78 -43.60
C TYR A 300 29.68 -6.67 -43.46
N VAL A 301 30.84 -7.03 -42.93
CA VAL A 301 31.94 -6.07 -42.66
C VAL A 301 32.50 -5.46 -43.95
N GLY A 302 32.52 -6.23 -45.05
CA GLY A 302 32.94 -5.79 -46.37
C GLY A 302 31.94 -4.89 -47.08
N SER A 303 30.70 -4.82 -46.66
CA SER A 303 29.62 -4.11 -47.32
C SER A 303 29.76 -2.60 -47.23
N ASP A 304 29.17 -1.89 -48.22
CA ASP A 304 29.11 -0.42 -48.24
C ASP A 304 28.26 0.14 -47.06
N LEU A 305 27.15 -0.59 -46.70
CA LEU A 305 26.35 -0.21 -45.59
C LEU A 305 27.15 -0.21 -44.29
N TYR A 306 27.94 -1.24 -44.01
CA TYR A 306 28.76 -1.29 -42.78
C TYR A 306 29.83 -0.19 -42.75
N LYS A 307 30.55 -0.03 -43.88
CA LYS A 307 31.66 0.90 -43.96
C LYS A 307 31.25 2.37 -44.00
N ASN A 308 30.18 2.68 -44.71
CA ASN A 308 29.74 4.05 -44.97
C ASN A 308 28.33 4.34 -44.45
N GLY A 309 27.40 3.43 -44.70
CA GLY A 309 25.98 3.60 -44.36
C GLY A 309 25.72 3.76 -42.84
N LEU A 310 26.38 3.01 -41.98
CA LEU A 310 26.22 3.08 -40.54
C LEU A 310 26.78 4.35 -39.88
N THR A 311 27.58 5.13 -40.61
CA THR A 311 28.14 6.41 -40.04
C THR A 311 27.04 7.36 -39.60
N GLN A 312 25.96 7.49 -40.36
CA GLN A 312 24.81 8.30 -40.01
C GLN A 312 24.08 7.76 -38.76
N ALA A 313 23.89 6.45 -38.66
CA ALA A 313 23.29 5.83 -37.48
C ALA A 313 24.14 6.06 -36.22
N LYS A 314 25.46 5.84 -36.30
CA LYS A 314 26.40 6.13 -35.21
C LYS A 314 26.33 7.57 -34.75
N THR A 315 26.29 8.51 -35.69
CA THR A 315 26.14 9.95 -35.40
C THR A 315 24.81 10.24 -34.71
N THR A 316 23.72 9.65 -35.16
CA THR A 316 22.38 9.81 -34.57
C THR A 316 22.34 9.35 -33.13
N PHE A 317 22.87 8.16 -32.85
CA PHE A 317 22.92 7.63 -31.44
C PHE A 317 23.87 8.44 -30.57
N ASN A 318 25.04 8.85 -31.09
CA ASN A 318 25.98 9.69 -30.35
C ASN A 318 25.38 11.07 -30.01
N THR A 319 24.56 11.63 -30.90
CA THR A 319 23.85 12.89 -30.65
C THR A 319 22.73 12.68 -29.60
N ALA A 320 22.03 11.57 -29.64
CA ALA A 320 20.91 11.30 -28.72
C ALA A 320 21.40 11.01 -27.30
N PHE A 321 22.47 10.24 -27.13
CA PHE A 321 22.87 9.69 -25.82
C PHE A 321 24.25 10.16 -25.35
N GLY A 322 25.06 10.77 -26.20
CA GLY A 322 26.47 11.06 -25.94
C GLY A 322 27.35 9.83 -26.26
N SER A 323 28.48 10.09 -26.97
CA SER A 323 29.37 8.99 -27.39
C SER A 323 30.01 8.22 -26.23
N ALA A 324 30.14 8.85 -25.06
CA ALA A 324 30.66 8.20 -23.85
C ALA A 324 29.70 7.15 -23.28
N HIS A 325 28.41 7.22 -23.61
CA HIS A 325 27.38 6.30 -23.15
C HIS A 325 27.04 5.20 -24.15
N ILE A 326 27.69 5.17 -25.33
CA ILE A 326 27.51 4.08 -26.29
C ILE A 326 28.50 2.97 -25.97
N LEU A 327 27.97 1.78 -25.65
CA LEU A 327 28.75 0.59 -25.34
C LEU A 327 29.58 0.16 -26.55
N ASN A 328 30.87 -0.04 -26.37
CA ASN A 328 31.69 -0.80 -27.31
C ASN A 328 31.77 -2.26 -26.80
N HIS A 329 31.44 -3.20 -27.64
CA HIS A 329 31.45 -4.63 -27.34
C HIS A 329 31.95 -5.44 -28.54
N ARG A 330 32.18 -6.72 -28.35
CA ARG A 330 32.69 -7.62 -29.40
C ARG A 330 31.55 -8.37 -30.08
N GLU A 331 31.54 -8.33 -31.42
CA GLU A 331 30.60 -9.10 -32.25
C GLU A 331 31.35 -9.95 -33.27
N TYR A 332 30.89 -11.17 -33.48
CA TYR A 332 31.43 -12.09 -34.47
C TYR A 332 30.71 -11.87 -35.83
N LEU A 333 31.40 -11.23 -36.75
CA LEU A 333 30.81 -10.70 -37.98
C LEU A 333 31.41 -11.37 -39.23
N VAL A 334 30.56 -11.62 -40.23
CA VAL A 334 30.95 -12.19 -41.49
C VAL A 334 31.79 -11.19 -42.32
N ASN A 335 32.99 -11.59 -42.73
CA ASN A 335 33.92 -10.78 -43.51
C ASN A 335 34.31 -11.42 -44.88
N ALA A 336 33.88 -12.65 -45.16
CA ALA A 336 34.04 -13.30 -46.47
C ALA A 336 32.85 -14.19 -46.80
N VAL A 337 32.50 -14.22 -48.06
CA VAL A 337 31.38 -15.04 -48.61
C VAL A 337 31.85 -15.69 -49.89
N THR A 338 31.61 -17.01 -50.02
CA THR A 338 31.86 -17.77 -51.24
C THR A 338 30.60 -18.57 -51.57
N ASN A 339 30.16 -18.46 -52.81
CA ASN A 339 28.93 -19.16 -53.28
C ASN A 339 27.71 -18.88 -52.43
N GLY A 340 27.59 -17.63 -51.89
CA GLY A 340 26.46 -17.20 -51.09
C GLY A 340 26.44 -17.72 -49.64
N LYS A 341 27.52 -18.32 -49.19
CA LYS A 341 27.67 -18.77 -47.79
C LYS A 341 28.85 -18.05 -47.12
N PRO A 342 28.75 -17.71 -45.83
CA PRO A 342 29.89 -17.23 -45.05
C PRO A 342 31.06 -18.23 -45.11
N THR A 343 32.24 -17.76 -45.48
CA THR A 343 33.48 -18.52 -45.49
C THR A 343 34.57 -17.92 -44.66
N GLY A 344 34.32 -16.71 -44.12
CA GLY A 344 35.18 -16.05 -43.16
C GLY A 344 34.35 -15.18 -42.23
N SER A 345 34.72 -15.19 -40.97
CA SER A 345 34.17 -14.35 -39.91
C SER A 345 35.25 -14.09 -38.88
N ASP A 346 35.15 -12.98 -38.19
CA ASP A 346 36.08 -12.60 -37.11
C ASP A 346 35.38 -11.74 -36.08
N TRP A 347 36.06 -11.47 -34.96
CA TRP A 347 35.61 -10.57 -33.92
C TRP A 347 35.92 -9.12 -34.26
N TYR A 348 34.90 -8.27 -34.18
CA TYR A 348 35.00 -6.85 -34.45
C TYR A 348 34.45 -6.03 -33.25
N ASP A 349 34.99 -4.84 -33.09
CA ASP A 349 34.39 -3.83 -32.21
C ASP A 349 33.07 -3.35 -32.80
N SER A 350 32.03 -3.34 -32.02
CA SER A 350 30.69 -2.92 -32.39
C SER A 350 30.13 -1.92 -31.39
N THR A 351 29.47 -0.90 -31.90
CA THR A 351 28.81 0.14 -31.08
C THR A 351 27.34 0.29 -31.46
N VAL A 352 27.06 0.70 -32.70
CA VAL A 352 25.73 0.82 -33.29
C VAL A 352 25.75 -0.03 -34.55
N ASP A 353 25.00 -1.11 -34.54
CA ASP A 353 25.05 -2.11 -35.60
C ASP A 353 23.68 -2.64 -35.96
N LEU A 354 23.52 -3.18 -37.17
CA LEU A 354 22.30 -3.87 -37.57
C LEU A 354 22.08 -5.11 -36.68
N MET A 355 20.83 -5.34 -36.32
CA MET A 355 20.43 -6.60 -35.71
C MET A 355 20.59 -7.79 -36.68
N ASN A 356 20.73 -8.99 -36.16
CA ASN A 356 20.69 -10.23 -36.93
C ASN A 356 19.32 -10.90 -36.80
N GLU A 357 19.06 -11.96 -37.61
CA GLU A 357 17.81 -12.70 -37.55
C GLU A 357 17.55 -13.31 -36.19
N ASN A 358 18.58 -13.76 -35.46
CA ASN A 358 18.42 -14.34 -34.14
C ASN A 358 17.98 -13.31 -33.10
N MET A 359 18.49 -12.10 -33.18
CA MET A 359 18.07 -10.99 -32.30
C MET A 359 16.58 -10.66 -32.44
N VAL A 360 16.06 -10.76 -33.69
CA VAL A 360 14.65 -10.39 -33.96
C VAL A 360 13.72 -11.61 -33.79
N TYR A 361 14.08 -12.77 -34.33
CA TYR A 361 13.18 -13.93 -34.49
C TYR A 361 13.49 -15.08 -33.52
N GLY A 362 14.59 -15.01 -32.75
CA GLY A 362 15.01 -16.08 -31.86
C GLY A 362 15.69 -17.25 -32.55
N GLY A 363 15.88 -17.17 -33.85
CA GLY A 363 16.57 -18.15 -34.65
C GLY A 363 16.78 -17.65 -36.08
N ARG A 364 17.75 -18.23 -36.73
CA ARG A 364 18.02 -17.93 -38.13
C ARG A 364 16.93 -18.53 -39.01
N GLN A 365 16.43 -17.75 -39.91
CA GLN A 365 15.32 -18.15 -40.81
C GLN A 365 15.83 -18.46 -42.23
N PHE A 366 16.66 -17.61 -42.77
CA PHE A 366 17.17 -17.70 -44.14
C PHE A 366 18.69 -17.78 -44.22
N SER A 367 19.40 -17.39 -43.18
CA SER A 367 20.86 -17.33 -43.22
C SER A 367 21.53 -18.44 -42.42
N PRO A 368 22.72 -18.93 -42.84
CA PRO A 368 23.56 -19.77 -42.04
C PRO A 368 24.17 -19.03 -40.87
N MET A 369 24.77 -19.75 -39.92
CA MET A 369 25.56 -19.14 -38.82
C MET A 369 26.73 -18.34 -39.41
N PRO A 370 27.20 -17.27 -38.68
CA PRO A 370 28.34 -16.45 -39.13
C PRO A 370 29.63 -17.23 -39.32
N ASP A 371 29.78 -18.36 -38.62
CA ASP A 371 30.92 -19.27 -38.76
C ASP A 371 30.80 -20.22 -39.96
N GLY A 372 29.76 -20.05 -40.78
CA GLY A 372 29.50 -20.87 -41.97
C GLY A 372 28.79 -22.18 -41.71
N THR A 373 28.45 -22.51 -40.45
CA THR A 373 27.67 -23.71 -40.15
C THR A 373 26.24 -23.55 -40.60
N ASP A 374 25.59 -24.67 -40.97
CA ASP A 374 24.20 -24.69 -41.37
C ASP A 374 23.28 -24.33 -40.19
N PRO A 375 22.21 -23.51 -40.37
CA PRO A 375 21.24 -23.20 -39.31
C PRO A 375 20.58 -24.45 -38.71
N TRP A 376 20.58 -25.59 -39.43
CA TRP A 376 20.11 -26.88 -38.93
C TRP A 376 21.07 -27.57 -37.97
N ASN A 377 22.30 -27.07 -37.83
CA ASN A 377 23.30 -27.65 -36.96
C ASN A 377 23.03 -27.17 -35.51
N THR A 378 22.87 -28.11 -34.59
CA THR A 378 22.27 -27.87 -33.29
C THR A 378 23.18 -27.25 -32.22
N CYS A 379 24.49 -27.20 -32.46
CA CYS A 379 25.44 -26.58 -31.54
C CYS A 379 25.55 -25.07 -31.78
N ARG A 380 24.88 -24.27 -30.96
CA ARG A 380 25.03 -22.82 -30.99
C ARG A 380 26.12 -22.36 -30.02
N ASN A 381 27.04 -21.57 -30.51
CA ASN A 381 27.92 -20.79 -29.66
C ASN A 381 27.16 -19.57 -29.21
N TYR A 382 26.79 -19.53 -27.93
CA TYR A 382 26.01 -18.42 -27.36
C TYR A 382 26.69 -17.07 -27.51
N THR A 383 28.01 -17.00 -27.45
CA THR A 383 28.75 -15.74 -27.61
C THR A 383 28.69 -15.17 -29.03
N ILE A 384 28.42 -16.03 -30.04
CA ILE A 384 28.30 -15.66 -31.46
C ILE A 384 26.85 -15.30 -31.81
N ASP A 385 25.94 -16.23 -31.52
CA ASP A 385 24.54 -16.11 -31.93
C ASP A 385 23.62 -16.19 -30.69
N LYS A 386 23.58 -15.11 -30.00
CA LYS A 386 22.87 -14.94 -28.71
C LYS A 386 21.38 -15.32 -28.81
N SER A 387 20.62 -15.05 -27.78
CA SER A 387 19.18 -15.28 -27.78
C SER A 387 18.42 -14.17 -28.53
N GLN A 388 17.11 -14.37 -28.71
CA GLN A 388 16.22 -13.29 -29.12
C GLN A 388 16.26 -12.13 -28.12
N LEU A 389 16.22 -10.89 -28.60
CA LEU A 389 16.05 -9.74 -27.75
C LEU A 389 14.74 -9.91 -26.93
N PRO A 390 14.78 -9.80 -25.61
CA PRO A 390 13.62 -10.01 -24.75
C PRO A 390 12.40 -9.18 -25.15
N LEU A 391 12.58 -7.99 -25.68
CA LEU A 391 11.51 -7.16 -26.21
C LEU A 391 10.66 -7.92 -27.26
N PHE A 392 11.28 -8.53 -28.24
CA PHE A 392 10.56 -9.22 -29.30
C PHE A 392 9.93 -10.54 -28.84
N ARG A 393 10.45 -11.13 -27.78
CA ARG A 393 9.85 -12.31 -27.14
C ARG A 393 8.58 -11.97 -26.36
N LEU A 394 8.58 -10.86 -25.61
CA LEU A 394 7.44 -10.45 -24.77
C LEU A 394 6.43 -9.60 -25.55
N ALA A 395 6.90 -8.83 -26.52
CA ALA A 395 6.11 -7.93 -27.36
C ALA A 395 6.41 -8.16 -28.84
N PRO A 396 6.03 -9.32 -29.43
CA PRO A 396 6.42 -9.69 -30.79
C PRO A 396 5.93 -8.69 -31.85
N TRP A 397 4.88 -7.94 -31.58
CA TRP A 397 4.42 -6.86 -32.46
C TRP A 397 5.44 -5.71 -32.60
N MET A 398 6.42 -5.59 -31.72
CA MET A 398 7.48 -4.60 -31.82
C MET A 398 8.51 -4.92 -32.93
N SER A 399 8.57 -6.16 -33.46
CA SER A 399 9.34 -6.50 -34.66
C SER A 399 8.68 -5.94 -35.93
N PHE A 400 7.46 -5.46 -35.80
CA PHE A 400 6.65 -4.97 -36.90
C PHE A 400 6.85 -3.45 -37.06
N VAL A 401 7.77 -3.08 -37.94
CA VAL A 401 7.98 -1.69 -38.35
C VAL A 401 7.05 -1.43 -39.54
N ARG A 402 5.83 -0.96 -39.23
CA ARG A 402 4.71 -0.84 -40.15
C ARG A 402 5.12 -0.19 -41.49
N ASP A 403 4.82 -0.87 -42.59
CA ASP A 403 5.10 -0.42 -43.96
C ASP A 403 6.58 -0.16 -44.27
N GLN A 404 7.52 -0.62 -43.44
CA GLN A 404 8.95 -0.48 -43.65
C GLN A 404 9.62 -1.83 -43.73
N TRP A 405 10.56 -1.95 -44.62
CA TRP A 405 11.44 -3.09 -44.77
C TRP A 405 12.82 -2.73 -44.26
N CYS A 406 13.29 -3.42 -43.24
CA CYS A 406 14.52 -3.07 -42.55
C CYS A 406 15.60 -4.15 -42.75
N TRP A 407 16.81 -3.73 -43.01
CA TRP A 407 17.95 -4.61 -43.12
C TRP A 407 18.29 -5.31 -41.80
N LEU A 408 18.64 -6.60 -41.93
CA LEU A 408 19.36 -7.37 -40.93
C LEU A 408 20.74 -7.72 -41.49
N ARG A 409 21.73 -7.99 -40.63
CA ARG A 409 23.14 -8.11 -41.05
C ARG A 409 23.53 -9.44 -41.67
N ASP A 410 22.61 -10.43 -41.72
CA ASP A 410 22.93 -11.80 -42.10
C ASP A 410 22.98 -11.98 -43.58
N VAL A 411 24.00 -12.74 -44.04
CA VAL A 411 24.15 -13.15 -45.45
C VAL A 411 23.19 -14.30 -45.73
N VAL A 412 22.35 -14.16 -46.75
CA VAL A 412 21.39 -15.19 -47.16
C VAL A 412 21.83 -15.91 -48.43
N SER A 413 22.36 -15.18 -49.38
CA SER A 413 22.80 -15.75 -50.67
C SER A 413 23.94 -14.90 -51.26
N ALA A 414 24.44 -15.27 -52.45
CA ALA A 414 25.46 -14.48 -53.17
C ALA A 414 25.02 -13.06 -53.51
N ALA A 415 23.71 -12.74 -53.46
CA ALA A 415 23.16 -11.46 -53.88
C ALA A 415 22.29 -10.78 -52.82
N ALA A 416 21.93 -11.49 -51.70
CA ALA A 416 20.92 -11.05 -50.77
C ALA A 416 21.37 -11.13 -49.31
N PHE A 417 20.95 -10.13 -48.52
CA PHE A 417 21.02 -10.11 -47.06
C PHE A 417 19.61 -10.29 -46.46
N ALA A 418 19.57 -10.73 -45.22
CA ALA A 418 18.31 -10.83 -44.45
C ALA A 418 17.69 -9.46 -44.22
N ARG A 419 16.39 -9.43 -44.08
CA ARG A 419 15.60 -8.24 -43.70
C ARG A 419 14.36 -8.63 -42.95
N CYS A 420 13.84 -7.71 -42.23
CA CYS A 420 12.49 -7.70 -41.70
C CYS A 420 11.58 -7.03 -42.71
N ASN A 421 10.47 -7.65 -43.12
CA ASN A 421 9.53 -6.99 -44.04
C ASN A 421 8.48 -6.14 -43.27
N GLY A 422 7.67 -5.37 -43.99
CA GLY A 422 6.69 -4.48 -43.42
C GLY A 422 5.58 -5.18 -42.63
N TYR A 423 5.50 -6.50 -42.62
CA TYR A 423 4.57 -7.31 -41.83
C TYR A 423 5.23 -7.97 -40.61
N GLY A 424 6.50 -7.69 -40.36
CA GLY A 424 7.27 -8.27 -39.26
C GLY A 424 7.81 -9.69 -39.51
N THR A 425 7.62 -10.25 -40.70
CA THR A 425 8.15 -11.56 -41.06
C THR A 425 9.59 -11.48 -41.52
N ALA A 426 10.34 -12.56 -41.28
CA ALA A 426 11.67 -12.73 -41.86
C ALA A 426 11.58 -12.81 -43.40
N ASP A 427 12.53 -12.19 -44.08
CA ASP A 427 12.60 -12.09 -45.52
C ASP A 427 14.07 -11.84 -45.93
N CYS A 428 14.33 -11.81 -47.22
CA CYS A 428 15.62 -11.42 -47.76
C CYS A 428 15.48 -10.38 -48.86
N GLY A 429 16.52 -9.62 -49.09
CA GLY A 429 16.53 -8.59 -50.13
C GLY A 429 17.85 -8.51 -50.87
N ASN A 430 17.78 -8.19 -52.17
CA ASN A 430 18.95 -7.97 -52.97
C ASN A 430 19.78 -6.81 -52.46
N ALA A 431 21.09 -6.98 -52.36
CA ALA A 431 22.01 -6.02 -51.74
C ALA A 431 21.96 -4.61 -52.35
N SER A 432 21.59 -4.49 -53.64
CA SER A 432 21.47 -3.21 -54.33
C SER A 432 20.14 -2.46 -54.06
N ASN A 433 19.18 -3.07 -53.38
CA ASN A 433 17.94 -2.41 -52.99
C ASN A 433 18.20 -1.51 -51.78
N ALA A 434 17.43 -0.44 -51.67
CA ALA A 434 17.49 0.47 -50.49
C ALA A 434 16.37 0.06 -49.51
N TYR A 435 16.75 -0.39 -48.32
CA TYR A 435 15.83 -0.68 -47.24
C TYR A 435 16.24 0.07 -45.94
N GLY A 436 15.42 0.02 -44.94
CA GLY A 436 15.60 0.73 -43.69
C GLY A 436 16.84 0.29 -42.91
N VAL A 437 17.57 1.25 -42.42
CA VAL A 437 18.62 1.05 -41.41
C VAL A 437 17.97 1.11 -40.03
N TRP A 438 17.90 -0.08 -39.40
CA TRP A 438 17.24 -0.26 -38.08
C TRP A 438 18.23 -0.95 -37.14
N PRO A 439 19.12 -0.17 -36.52
CA PRO A 439 20.18 -0.69 -35.66
C PRO A 439 19.77 -0.88 -34.22
N ALA A 440 20.61 -1.62 -33.48
CA ALA A 440 20.60 -1.67 -32.03
C ALA A 440 21.89 -1.07 -31.47
N ALA A 441 21.85 -0.52 -30.26
CA ALA A 441 23.03 -0.06 -29.53
C ALA A 441 22.87 -0.35 -28.01
N GLY A 442 23.99 -0.63 -27.34
CA GLY A 442 24.05 -0.69 -25.90
C GLY A 442 24.27 0.71 -25.31
N LEU A 443 23.54 1.03 -24.28
CA LEU A 443 23.74 2.23 -23.47
C LEU A 443 24.38 1.85 -22.14
N THR A 444 25.45 2.54 -21.74
CA THR A 444 26.18 2.33 -20.48
C THR A 444 26.27 3.62 -19.68
N GLY A 445 26.30 3.51 -18.36
CA GLY A 445 26.35 4.65 -17.45
C GLY A 445 27.76 5.18 -17.11
#